data_3c1dd9e189182a130d07aa4057fbf083
#
_entry.id   3c1dd9e189182a130d07aa4057fbf083
#
_cell.length_a   1.000
_cell.length_b   1.000
_cell.length_c   1.000
_cell.angle_alpha   90.00
_cell.angle_beta   90.00
_cell.angle_gamma   90.00
#
_symmetry.space_group_name_H-M   'P 1'
#
loop_
_entity.id
_entity.type
_entity.pdbx_description
1 polymer ?
#
loop_
_entity_poly.entity_id
_entity_poly.type
_entity_poly.pdbx_seq_one_letter_code
_entity_poly.pdbx_strand_id
1 'polypeptide(L)' 'MPNKAKSVTIFDVAHRAGVSKSTVSLVLTQSNKVADKSKQKVLQTIDELGYVYNRD' A
#
# COMPACT_ATOMS: atom_id res chain seq x y z
N MET A 1 -9.08 19.34 4.22
CA MET A 1 -8.36 18.64 5.01
C MET A 1 -6.98 18.39 4.69
N PRO A 2 -6.22 19.17 5.20
CA PRO A 2 -4.81 19.07 4.95
C PRO A 2 -4.22 17.79 5.47
N ASN A 3 -4.92 17.12 6.29
CA ASN A 3 -4.37 15.94 6.84
C ASN A 3 -4.58 14.68 6.08
N LYS A 4 -5.02 14.83 4.85
CA LYS A 4 -5.25 13.67 4.09
C LYS A 4 -4.05 12.79 3.99
N ALA A 5 -2.90 13.34 3.80
CA ALA A 5 -1.71 12.55 3.67
C ALA A 5 -1.44 11.76 4.92
N LYS A 6 -1.73 12.37 6.06
CA LYS A 6 -1.51 11.68 7.28
C LYS A 6 -2.56 10.64 7.53
N SER A 7 -3.69 10.76 6.87
CA SER A 7 -4.78 9.84 7.06
C SER A 7 -4.79 8.69 6.07
N VAL A 8 -3.79 8.59 5.25
CA VAL A 8 -3.75 7.51 4.28
C VAL A 8 -3.63 6.19 5.02
N THR A 9 -4.50 5.26 4.68
CA THR A 9 -4.52 3.96 5.33
C THR A 9 -4.27 2.87 4.30
N ILE A 10 -4.16 1.65 4.78
CA ILE A 10 -3.95 0.52 3.90
C ILE A 10 -5.14 0.36 2.96
N PHE A 11 -6.32 0.78 3.39
CA PHE A 11 -7.49 0.71 2.52
C PHE A 11 -7.34 1.65 1.33
N ASP A 12 -6.79 2.83 1.57
CA ASP A 12 -6.57 3.79 0.50
C ASP A 12 -5.58 3.24 -0.50
N VAL A 13 -4.52 2.62 -0.01
CA VAL A 13 -3.52 2.05 -0.88
C VAL A 13 -4.14 0.95 -1.73
N ALA A 14 -4.90 0.07 -1.10
CA ALA A 14 -5.53 -1.04 -1.81
C ALA A 14 -6.47 -0.53 -2.88
N HIS A 15 -7.27 0.44 -2.55
CA HIS A 15 -8.23 0.99 -3.48
C HIS A 15 -7.52 1.64 -4.66
N ARG A 16 -6.51 2.42 -4.38
CA ARG A 16 -5.80 3.12 -5.44
C ARG A 16 -5.03 2.16 -6.31
N ALA A 17 -4.43 1.14 -5.74
CA ALA A 17 -3.66 0.17 -6.50
C ALA A 17 -4.54 -0.84 -7.21
N GLY A 18 -5.81 -0.89 -6.85
CA GLY A 18 -6.72 -1.83 -7.49
C GLY A 18 -6.53 -3.25 -7.02
N VAL A 19 -6.11 -3.44 -5.79
CA VAL A 19 -5.92 -4.77 -5.23
C VAL A 19 -6.62 -4.84 -3.89
N SER A 20 -6.63 -6.03 -3.29
CA SER A 20 -7.28 -6.18 -2.01
C SER A 20 -6.37 -5.72 -0.90
N LYS A 21 -6.98 -5.44 0.24
CA LYS A 21 -6.22 -5.05 1.41
C LYS A 21 -5.21 -6.13 1.79
N SER A 22 -5.61 -7.38 1.65
CA SER A 22 -4.72 -8.49 1.96
C SER A 22 -3.48 -8.45 1.08
N THR A 23 -3.65 -8.10 -0.18
CA THR A 23 -2.52 -8.04 -1.09
C THR A 23 -1.56 -6.96 -0.64
N VAL A 24 -2.08 -5.81 -0.24
CA VAL A 24 -1.22 -4.74 0.25
C VAL A 24 -0.45 -5.19 1.47
N SER A 25 -1.15 -5.85 2.38
CA SER A 25 -0.51 -6.33 3.60
C SER A 25 0.61 -7.31 3.27
N LEU A 26 0.37 -8.20 2.33
CA LEU A 26 1.40 -9.16 1.94
C LEU A 26 2.61 -8.48 1.33
N VAL A 27 2.37 -7.45 0.53
CA VAL A 27 3.47 -6.72 -0.06
C VAL A 27 4.34 -6.09 1.02
N LEU A 28 3.72 -5.60 2.07
CA LEU A 28 4.44 -4.93 3.12
C LEU A 28 5.16 -5.89 4.06
N THR A 29 4.65 -7.10 4.22
CA THR A 29 5.21 -8.03 5.17
C THR A 29 5.89 -9.24 4.53
N GLN A 30 5.34 -9.72 3.43
CA GLN A 30 5.88 -10.89 2.76
C GLN A 30 5.83 -10.69 1.26
N SER A 31 6.57 -9.71 0.79
CA SER A 31 6.49 -9.32 -0.61
C SER A 31 6.85 -10.47 -1.56
N ASN A 32 7.64 -11.41 -1.10
CA ASN A 32 8.02 -12.52 -1.97
C ASN A 32 6.85 -13.43 -2.30
N LYS A 33 5.73 -13.27 -1.60
CA LYS A 33 4.56 -14.06 -1.88
C LYS A 33 3.60 -13.38 -2.84
N VAL A 34 3.96 -12.21 -3.32
CA VAL A 34 3.11 -11.45 -4.22
C VAL A 34 3.80 -11.34 -5.57
N ALA A 35 3.03 -11.45 -6.65
CA ALA A 35 3.59 -11.33 -7.97
C ALA A 35 4.24 -9.96 -8.14
N ASP A 36 5.30 -9.91 -8.93
CA ASP A 36 6.01 -8.66 -9.11
C ASP A 36 5.12 -7.54 -9.61
N LYS A 37 4.23 -7.85 -10.49
CA LYS A 37 3.34 -6.82 -11.02
C LYS A 37 2.52 -6.17 -9.92
N SER A 38 1.92 -6.98 -9.08
CA SER A 38 1.12 -6.46 -7.99
C SER A 38 1.98 -5.74 -6.99
N LYS A 39 3.15 -6.31 -6.72
CA LYS A 39 4.06 -5.70 -5.77
C LYS A 39 4.46 -4.30 -6.21
N GLN A 40 4.83 -4.16 -7.47
CA GLN A 40 5.25 -2.86 -7.96
C GLN A 40 4.11 -1.86 -7.94
N LYS A 41 2.92 -2.31 -8.26
CA LYS A 41 1.78 -1.43 -8.23
C LYS A 41 1.53 -0.90 -6.84
N VAL A 42 1.59 -1.78 -5.85
CA VAL A 42 1.36 -1.38 -4.48
C VAL A 42 2.47 -0.45 -4.00
N LEU A 43 3.71 -0.78 -4.29
CA LEU A 43 4.82 0.05 -3.85
C LEU A 43 4.76 1.43 -4.48
N GLN A 44 4.40 1.49 -5.74
CA GLN A 44 4.26 2.76 -6.41
C GLN A 44 3.14 3.59 -5.80
N THR A 45 2.03 2.92 -5.49
CA THR A 45 0.90 3.59 -4.89
C THR A 45 1.26 4.14 -3.51
N ILE A 46 2.01 3.36 -2.75
CA ILE A 46 2.44 3.80 -1.44
C ILE A 46 3.27 5.06 -1.56
N ASP A 47 4.14 5.09 -2.55
CA ASP A 47 4.98 6.25 -2.76
C ASP A 47 4.14 7.46 -3.17
N GLU A 48 3.18 7.25 -4.04
CA GLU A 48 2.33 8.33 -4.51
C GLU A 48 1.46 8.93 -3.41
N LEU A 49 0.92 8.07 -2.58
CA LEU A 49 0.02 8.52 -1.52
C LEU A 49 0.76 8.99 -0.27
N GLY A 50 2.01 8.65 -0.17
CA GLY A 50 2.77 9.00 1.01
C GLY A 50 2.43 8.15 2.21
N TYR A 51 1.95 6.93 1.97
CA TYR A 51 1.63 6.02 3.06
C TYR A 51 2.90 5.55 3.73
N VAL A 52 2.92 5.58 5.03
CA VAL A 52 4.07 5.11 5.78
C VAL A 52 3.69 3.87 6.56
N TYR A 53 4.37 2.79 6.31
CA TYR A 53 4.11 1.55 7.02
C TYR A 53 4.98 1.51 8.26
N ASN A 54 4.32 1.53 9.37
CA ASN A 54 5.03 1.58 10.62
C ASN A 54 4.84 0.27 11.35
N ARG A 55 5.88 -0.50 11.46
CA ARG A 55 5.77 -1.76 12.06
C ARG A 55 6.01 -1.77 13.51
N ASP A 56 6.35 -0.81 14.09
CA ASP A 56 6.69 -0.83 15.40
C ASP A 56 5.77 -1.50 16.30
#